data_b5c71d71fe22d20d7a53bd1deb03cfc4
#
_entry.id   b5c71d71fe22d20d7a53bd1deb03cfc4
#
_cell.length_a   1.000
_cell.length_b   1.000
_cell.length_c   1.000
_cell.angle_alpha   90.00
_cell.angle_beta   90.00
_cell.angle_gamma   90.00
#
_symmetry.space_group_name_H-M   'P 1'
#
loop_
_entity.id
_entity.type
_entity.pdbx_description
1 polymer ?
#
loop_
_entity_poly.entity_id
_entity_poly.type
_entity_poly.pdbx_seq_one_letter_code
_entity_poly.pdbx_strand_id
1 'polypeptide(L)'
;MIIGIGTDLANIERIQGTLDRFGDRFRNRVFTDIEQAKAERRRDVAGTYAKRWAAKEACSKALGTGLAMGISWKDMAVSNMRSGQPTMEVTGWAKDRLDALTPA
;
A
#
# COMPACT_ATOMS: atom_id res chain seq x y z
N MET A 1 -7.95 9.39 -2.39
CA MET A 1 -6.66 10.10 -2.44
C MET A 1 -5.87 9.63 -3.65
N ILE A 2 -5.51 10.55 -4.50
CA ILE A 2 -4.66 10.27 -5.66
C ILE A 2 -3.21 10.40 -5.24
N ILE A 3 -2.38 9.44 -5.63
CA ILE A 3 -0.98 9.38 -5.23
C ILE A 3 -0.07 9.28 -6.45
N GLY A 4 1.09 9.90 -6.35
CA GLY A 4 2.19 9.68 -7.29
C GLY A 4 3.13 8.63 -6.70
N ILE A 5 3.43 7.60 -7.46
CA ILE A 5 4.29 6.51 -6.99
C ILE A 5 5.51 6.39 -7.88
N GLY A 6 6.67 6.52 -7.25
CA GLY A 6 7.94 6.11 -7.84
C GLY A 6 8.59 5.10 -6.94
N THR A 7 9.30 4.15 -7.54
CA THR A 7 10.05 3.18 -6.75
C THR A 7 11.37 2.89 -7.46
N ASP A 8 12.45 2.92 -6.72
CA ASP A 8 13.77 2.63 -7.25
C ASP A 8 14.10 1.13 -7.17
N LEU A 9 15.18 0.74 -7.80
CA LEU A 9 15.61 -0.66 -7.86
C LEU A 9 15.92 -1.20 -6.46
N ALA A 10 16.50 -0.39 -5.58
CA ALA A 10 16.82 -0.82 -4.22
C ALA A 10 15.57 -1.20 -3.43
N ASN A 11 14.49 -0.44 -3.58
CA ASN A 11 13.21 -0.76 -2.94
C ASN A 11 12.61 -2.04 -3.50
N ILE A 12 12.72 -2.26 -4.82
CA ILE A 12 12.23 -3.49 -5.45
C ILE A 12 13.00 -4.71 -4.91
N GLU A 13 14.32 -4.62 -4.82
CA GLU A 13 15.17 -5.69 -4.29
C GLU A 13 14.84 -5.99 -2.83
N ARG A 14 14.62 -4.96 -2.03
CA ARG A 14 14.24 -5.13 -0.62
C ARG A 14 12.91 -5.85 -0.48
N ILE A 15 11.92 -5.49 -1.28
CA ILE A 15 10.61 -6.15 -1.26
C ILE A 15 10.74 -7.60 -1.74
N GLN A 16 11.52 -7.84 -2.80
CA GLN A 16 11.74 -9.21 -3.26
C GLN A 16 12.36 -10.06 -2.15
N GLY A 17 13.35 -9.54 -1.44
CA GLY A 17 13.97 -10.23 -0.31
C GLY A 17 12.97 -10.51 0.82
N THR A 18 12.07 -9.57 1.09
CA THR A 18 11.03 -9.75 2.10
C THR A 18 10.02 -10.82 1.67
N LEU A 19 9.61 -10.81 0.41
CA LEU A 19 8.72 -11.84 -0.14
C LEU A 19 9.37 -13.23 -0.09
N ASP A 20 10.65 -13.32 -0.43
CA ASP A 20 11.39 -14.58 -0.40
C ASP A 20 11.52 -15.12 1.02
N ARG A 21 11.71 -14.24 1.99
CA ARG A 21 11.95 -14.61 3.40
C ARG A 21 10.66 -14.91 4.15
N PHE A 22 9.61 -14.12 3.97
CA PHE A 22 8.38 -14.22 4.77
C PHE A 22 7.17 -14.68 3.96
N GLY A 23 7.19 -14.57 2.64
CA GLY A 23 6.13 -15.08 1.76
C GLY A 23 4.74 -14.60 2.13
N ASP A 24 3.83 -15.55 2.34
CA ASP A 24 2.43 -15.26 2.61
C ASP A 24 2.20 -14.46 3.89
N ARG A 25 3.08 -14.60 4.88
CA ARG A 25 2.94 -13.84 6.13
C ARG A 25 3.04 -12.34 5.87
N PHE A 26 3.98 -11.92 5.02
CA PHE A 26 4.12 -10.53 4.63
C PHE A 26 2.95 -10.07 3.76
N ARG A 27 2.63 -10.84 2.72
CA ARG A 27 1.53 -10.50 1.80
C ARG A 27 0.22 -10.32 2.55
N ASN A 28 -0.12 -11.27 3.41
CA ASN A 28 -1.39 -11.29 4.11
C ASN A 28 -1.49 -10.21 5.19
N ARG A 29 -0.37 -9.77 5.73
CA ARG A 29 -0.37 -8.71 6.73
C ARG A 29 -0.53 -7.33 6.12
N VAL A 30 0.02 -7.11 4.93
CA VAL A 30 0.17 -5.77 4.34
C VAL A 30 -0.84 -5.51 3.24
N PHE A 31 -1.16 -6.51 2.42
CA PHE A 31 -1.94 -6.33 1.21
C PHE A 31 -3.30 -7.02 1.30
N THR A 32 -4.33 -6.37 0.76
CA THR A 32 -5.66 -6.97 0.64
C THR A 32 -5.63 -8.10 -0.39
N ASP A 33 -6.65 -8.96 -0.35
CA ASP A 33 -6.77 -10.05 -1.33
C ASP A 33 -6.85 -9.51 -2.77
N ILE A 34 -7.51 -8.39 -2.96
CA ILE A 34 -7.61 -7.75 -4.28
C ILE A 34 -6.25 -7.24 -4.73
N GLU A 35 -5.49 -6.60 -3.84
CA GLU A 35 -4.14 -6.13 -4.15
C GLU A 35 -3.23 -7.30 -4.53
N GLN A 36 -3.29 -8.39 -3.77
CA GLN A 36 -2.49 -9.57 -4.05
C GLN A 36 -2.85 -10.20 -5.39
N ALA A 37 -4.14 -10.37 -5.67
CA ALA A 37 -4.59 -10.94 -6.93
C ALA A 37 -4.12 -10.13 -8.14
N LYS A 38 -4.16 -8.80 -8.05
CA LYS A 38 -3.69 -7.92 -9.11
C LYS A 38 -2.17 -7.98 -9.27
N ALA A 39 -1.42 -7.99 -8.18
CA ALA A 39 0.04 -8.05 -8.22
C ALA A 39 0.54 -9.36 -8.83
N GLU A 40 -0.07 -10.48 -8.46
CA GLU A 40 0.33 -11.80 -8.94
C GLU A 40 0.07 -11.98 -10.45
N ARG A 41 -0.79 -11.19 -11.05
CA ARG A 41 -1.06 -11.21 -12.50
C ARG A 41 -0.07 -10.36 -13.30
N ARG A 42 0.71 -9.52 -12.64
CA ARG A 42 1.65 -8.64 -13.33
C ARG A 42 2.92 -9.39 -13.71
N ARG A 43 3.58 -8.94 -14.79
CA ARG A 43 4.86 -9.52 -15.20
C ARG A 43 5.93 -9.28 -14.15
N ASP A 44 5.96 -8.08 -13.59
CA ASP A 44 6.89 -7.70 -12.52
C ASP A 44 6.14 -7.73 -11.19
N VAL A 45 6.05 -8.90 -10.58
CA VAL A 45 5.34 -9.11 -9.32
C VAL A 45 5.99 -8.30 -8.19
N ALA A 46 7.30 -8.43 -8.03
CA ALA A 46 8.02 -7.74 -6.96
C ALA A 46 7.95 -6.23 -7.11
N GLY A 47 8.09 -5.71 -8.33
CA GLY A 47 7.97 -4.29 -8.60
C GLY A 47 6.57 -3.75 -8.30
N THR A 48 5.54 -4.54 -8.60
CA THR A 48 4.16 -4.16 -8.30
C THR A 48 3.93 -4.09 -6.79
N TYR A 49 4.39 -5.07 -6.02
CA TYR A 49 4.30 -5.03 -4.56
C TYR A 49 5.10 -3.86 -3.98
N ALA A 50 6.28 -3.60 -4.53
CA ALA A 50 7.11 -2.49 -4.06
C ALA A 50 6.43 -1.13 -4.25
N LYS A 51 5.79 -0.92 -5.38
CA LYS A 51 5.04 0.32 -5.64
C LYS A 51 3.88 0.48 -4.67
N ARG A 52 3.13 -0.59 -4.42
CA ARG A 52 2.00 -0.57 -3.48
C ARG A 52 2.47 -0.36 -2.05
N TRP A 53 3.57 -0.99 -1.66
CA TRP A 53 4.19 -0.79 -0.36
C TRP A 53 4.60 0.68 -0.17
N ALA A 54 5.28 1.27 -1.16
CA ALA A 54 5.68 2.67 -1.12
C ALA A 54 4.49 3.61 -0.96
N ALA A 55 3.38 3.31 -1.64
CA ALA A 55 2.14 4.09 -1.52
C ALA A 55 1.56 4.00 -0.12
N LYS A 56 1.55 2.82 0.48
CA LYS A 56 1.06 2.62 1.84
C LYS A 56 1.94 3.34 2.86
N GLU A 57 3.25 3.28 2.69
CA GLU A 57 4.17 4.01 3.55
C GLU A 57 3.93 5.53 3.45
N ALA A 58 3.78 6.05 2.23
CA ALA A 58 3.51 7.47 2.02
C ALA A 58 2.19 7.89 2.66
N CYS A 59 1.14 7.07 2.51
CA CYS A 59 -0.16 7.32 3.12
C CYS A 59 -0.07 7.32 4.64
N SER A 60 0.64 6.35 5.21
CA SER A 60 0.86 6.25 6.66
C SER A 60 1.54 7.50 7.21
N LYS A 61 2.55 8.01 6.51
CA LYS A 61 3.24 9.24 6.90
C LYS A 61 2.33 10.46 6.81
N ALA A 62 1.52 10.55 5.75
CA ALA A 62 0.59 11.64 5.56
C ALA A 62 -0.48 11.68 6.66
N LEU A 63 -0.90 10.52 7.16
CA LEU A 63 -1.83 10.44 8.28
C LEU A 63 -1.18 10.79 9.63
N GLY A 64 0.15 10.78 9.70
CA GLY A 64 0.91 11.23 10.85
C GLY A 64 0.91 10.32 12.06
N THR A 65 0.28 9.16 11.99
CA THR A 65 0.15 8.25 13.13
C THR A 65 0.76 6.88 12.88
N GLY A 66 0.96 6.51 11.62
CA GLY A 66 1.42 5.18 11.28
C GLY A 66 0.53 4.10 11.88
N LEU A 67 1.14 3.00 12.28
CA LEU A 67 0.43 1.86 12.86
C LEU A 67 0.17 1.99 14.36
N ALA A 68 0.69 3.05 15.00
CA ALA A 68 0.64 3.21 16.46
C ALA A 68 -0.78 3.41 16.99
N MET A 69 -1.73 3.84 16.15
CA MET A 69 -3.12 4.08 16.56
C MET A 69 -4.08 3.02 16.03
N GLY A 70 -3.61 1.80 15.81
CA GLY A 70 -4.45 0.69 15.36
C GLY A 70 -4.74 0.67 13.88
N ILE A 71 -4.10 1.53 13.10
CA ILE A 71 -4.25 1.53 11.65
C ILE A 71 -3.56 0.29 11.08
N SER A 72 -4.29 -0.49 10.30
CA SER A 72 -3.74 -1.64 9.59
C SER A 72 -3.28 -1.24 8.20
N TRP A 73 -2.23 -1.88 7.70
CA TRP A 73 -1.80 -1.71 6.31
C TRP A 73 -2.92 -1.98 5.31
N LYS A 74 -3.83 -2.89 5.63
CA LYS A 74 -4.98 -3.23 4.78
C LYS A 74 -6.06 -2.15 4.77
N ASP A 75 -6.04 -1.24 5.73
CA ASP A 75 -6.94 -0.09 5.74
C ASP A 75 -6.57 0.94 4.67
N MET A 76 -5.40 0.81 4.07
CA MET A 76 -4.89 1.68 3.02
C MET A 76 -4.68 0.84 1.76
N ALA A 77 -5.73 0.63 0.99
CA ALA A 77 -5.68 -0.22 -0.20
C ALA A 77 -5.40 0.60 -1.47
N VAL A 78 -4.48 0.12 -2.29
CA VAL A 78 -4.15 0.77 -3.56
C VAL A 78 -5.03 0.19 -4.66
N SER A 79 -5.71 1.05 -5.41
CA SER A 79 -6.45 0.68 -6.61
C SER A 79 -6.09 1.63 -7.74
N ASN A 80 -6.63 1.38 -8.94
CA ASN A 80 -6.34 2.24 -10.09
C ASN A 80 -7.63 2.87 -10.61
N MET A 81 -7.54 4.14 -11.01
CA MET A 81 -8.60 4.81 -11.76
C MET A 81 -8.68 4.21 -13.17
N ARG A 82 -9.75 4.52 -13.90
CA ARG A 82 -9.89 4.12 -15.31
C ARG A 82 -8.70 4.53 -16.18
N SER A 83 -8.10 5.68 -15.85
CA SER A 83 -6.91 6.20 -16.54
C SER A 83 -5.66 5.36 -16.27
N GLY A 84 -5.70 4.42 -15.33
CA GLY A 84 -4.54 3.68 -14.84
C GLY A 84 -3.81 4.35 -13.70
N GLN A 85 -4.19 5.59 -13.35
CA GLN A 85 -3.56 6.32 -12.26
C GLN A 85 -3.87 5.65 -10.92
N PRO A 86 -2.84 5.41 -10.07
CA PRO A 86 -3.07 4.79 -8.77
C PRO A 86 -3.81 5.72 -7.82
N THR A 87 -4.71 5.14 -7.04
CA THR A 87 -5.44 5.82 -5.97
C THR A 87 -5.36 5.01 -4.69
N MET A 88 -5.62 5.67 -3.57
CA MET A 88 -5.64 5.04 -2.26
C MET A 88 -7.07 5.04 -1.71
N GLU A 89 -7.58 3.85 -1.39
CA GLU A 89 -8.81 3.68 -0.65
C GLU A 89 -8.49 3.53 0.84
N VAL A 90 -9.09 4.36 1.67
CA VAL A 90 -8.80 4.40 3.11
C VAL A 90 -10.05 3.97 3.86
N THR A 91 -9.91 2.97 4.74
CA THR A 91 -11.00 2.42 5.53
C THR A 91 -10.59 2.29 7.01
N GLY A 92 -11.52 1.90 7.88
CA GLY A 92 -11.24 1.64 9.28
C GLY A 92 -10.67 2.84 10.01
N TRP A 93 -9.73 2.61 10.89
CA TRP A 93 -9.07 3.66 11.68
C TRP A 93 -8.31 4.65 10.81
N ALA A 94 -7.77 4.20 9.68
CA ALA A 94 -7.08 5.09 8.73
C ALA A 94 -8.05 6.11 8.14
N LYS A 95 -9.29 5.69 7.82
CA LYS A 95 -10.33 6.59 7.33
C LYS A 95 -10.73 7.60 8.39
N ASP A 96 -10.91 7.15 9.63
CA ASP A 96 -11.24 8.04 10.75
C ASP A 96 -10.17 9.10 10.94
N ARG A 97 -8.90 8.73 10.83
CA ARG A 97 -7.79 9.67 10.94
C ARG A 97 -7.77 10.66 9.78
N LEU A 98 -8.00 10.19 8.55
CA LEU A 98 -8.07 11.05 7.38
C LEU A 98 -9.19 12.09 7.52
N ASP A 99 -10.38 11.65 7.94
CA ASP A 99 -11.52 12.53 8.14
C ASP A 99 -11.23 13.59 9.22
N ALA A 100 -10.51 13.21 10.28
CA ALA A 100 -10.11 14.14 11.34
C ALA A 100 -9.11 15.20 10.86
N LEU A 101 -8.27 14.86 9.87
CA LEU A 101 -7.26 15.77 9.31
C LEU A 101 -7.81 16.66 8.20
N THR A 102 -8.96 16.30 7.62
CA THR A 102 -9.55 17.01 6.48
C THR A 102 -10.68 17.88 6.99
N PRO A 103 -10.57 19.22 6.91
CA PRO A 103 -11.65 20.11 7.32
C PRO A 103 -12.91 19.87 6.48
N ALA A 104 -14.05 19.97 7.13
CA ALA A 104 -15.35 19.82 6.45
C ALA A 104 -15.59 20.94 5.44
#